data_0ce437964061f78b56cd54cb7c76d0ab
#
_entry.id   0ce437964061f78b56cd54cb7c76d0ab
#
_cell.length_a   1.000
_cell.length_b   1.000
_cell.length_c   1.000
_cell.angle_alpha   90.00
_cell.angle_beta   90.00
_cell.angle_gamma   90.00
#
_symmetry.space_group_name_H-M   'P 1'
#
loop_
_entity.id
_entity.type
_entity.pdbx_description
1 polymer ?
#
loop_
_entity_poly.entity_id
_entity_poly.type
_entity_poly.pdbx_seq_one_letter_code
_entity_poly.pdbx_strand_id
1 'polypeptide(L)'
;MKKPTNKKGRGAFGLLLALGLLAPALGQAQPSFASTMQFWKDPEFINKFMASYGVKSEVEPKINAEEKELFDELIPQIQADPTQAIVMLIEAITPESSAALDFTLANLYVQANDYPKAVAQYRQAIRKFPDFQRAHMNLGVVLIQLNQHVEAQKELVRTLELGGEDGNIYGLIGYCHLIGEKYLSAEAAYRKATLFSPDKLDWKLGIAQCELQQQKYGECVTLFGELIQAKPDNADYWLHQANAYLGLAESIKAATNYEVVRRMGKADAKVLNQLGDIYINEGTYDLAFEAYRDAAAADKNNEVAPPIRAADILISVGEFDRGNSLLTQIRTIRKNQFKEADRLKILQLEARVQLAKGEEAKAIKTLEQIVDRDPLDGESLLLLADYYGRNDDVEKAELFFQRAEQLDDFEVRAKVTHAQFLVHHSQYAKAVPLLKSAQAKRPRDSVQRYLDQVVKLARLAKG
;
A
#
# COMPACT_ATOMS: atom_id res chain seq x y z
N MET A 1 27.35 54.45 1.13
CA MET A 1 26.93 53.85 -0.15
C MET A 1 27.11 52.32 -0.06
N LYS A 2 26.05 51.57 0.23
CA LYS A 2 26.06 50.12 0.27
C LYS A 2 25.33 49.62 -0.99
N LYS A 3 26.02 48.77 -1.79
CA LYS A 3 25.43 48.12 -2.96
C LYS A 3 24.42 47.07 -2.54
N PRO A 4 23.29 46.89 -3.22
CA PRO A 4 22.35 45.81 -2.97
C PRO A 4 22.84 44.53 -3.61
N THR A 5 22.88 43.46 -2.80
CA THR A 5 23.13 42.08 -3.26
C THR A 5 21.88 41.51 -3.91
N ASN A 6 22.01 41.17 -5.19
CA ASN A 6 21.00 40.58 -6.01
C ASN A 6 20.85 39.10 -5.66
N LYS A 7 19.84 38.73 -4.85
CA LYS A 7 19.42 37.36 -4.62
C LYS A 7 18.57 36.91 -5.81
N LYS A 8 19.18 36.19 -6.76
CA LYS A 8 18.44 35.41 -7.77
C LYS A 8 17.60 34.38 -7.05
N GLY A 9 16.29 34.54 -7.12
CA GLY A 9 15.32 33.55 -6.68
C GLY A 9 15.48 32.28 -7.51
N ARG A 10 15.95 31.21 -6.87
CA ARG A 10 15.76 29.85 -7.37
C ARG A 10 14.28 29.54 -7.22
N GLY A 11 13.55 29.51 -8.33
CA GLY A 11 12.21 28.97 -8.39
C GLY A 11 12.28 27.50 -7.97
N ALA A 12 11.84 27.22 -6.77
CA ALA A 12 11.53 25.87 -6.34
C ALA A 12 10.36 25.38 -7.22
N PHE A 13 10.65 24.58 -8.25
CA PHE A 13 9.68 23.70 -8.83
C PHE A 13 9.38 22.65 -7.76
N GLY A 14 8.37 22.96 -6.95
CA GLY A 14 7.78 21.98 -6.05
C GLY A 14 7.16 20.88 -6.90
N LEU A 15 7.88 19.79 -7.11
CA LEU A 15 7.29 18.52 -7.47
C LEU A 15 6.46 18.09 -6.25
N LEU A 16 5.19 18.51 -6.21
CA LEU A 16 4.16 17.86 -5.41
C LEU A 16 3.98 16.43 -5.97
N LEU A 17 4.91 15.53 -5.60
CA LEU A 17 4.63 14.12 -5.61
C LEU A 17 3.43 13.96 -4.68
N ALA A 18 2.25 13.78 -5.26
CA ALA A 18 1.08 13.33 -4.52
C ALA A 18 1.51 12.00 -3.86
N LEU A 19 1.93 12.08 -2.61
CA LEU A 19 2.04 10.95 -1.71
C LEU A 19 0.62 10.39 -1.60
N GLY A 20 0.26 9.54 -2.55
CA GLY A 20 -0.95 8.75 -2.43
C GLY A 20 -0.78 7.99 -1.12
N LEU A 21 -1.52 8.41 -0.10
CA LEU A 21 -1.75 7.65 1.12
C LEU A 21 -2.42 6.33 0.69
N LEU A 22 -1.63 5.43 0.12
CA LEU A 22 -2.02 4.04 -0.01
C LEU A 22 -2.02 3.53 1.42
N ALA A 23 -3.21 3.47 2.02
CA ALA A 23 -3.39 2.70 3.23
C ALA A 23 -2.70 1.35 2.99
N PRO A 24 -1.69 0.96 3.79
CA PRO A 24 -1.17 -0.39 3.71
C PRO A 24 -2.39 -1.29 3.89
N ALA A 25 -2.46 -2.37 3.09
CA ALA A 25 -3.41 -3.42 3.38
C ALA A 25 -3.19 -3.74 4.87
N LEU A 26 -4.17 -3.37 5.70
CA LEU A 26 -4.14 -3.65 7.12
C LEU A 26 -3.93 -5.15 7.22
N GLY A 27 -2.72 -5.57 7.56
CA GLY A 27 -2.49 -6.93 8.00
C GLY A 27 -3.50 -7.12 9.12
N GLN A 28 -4.58 -7.85 8.82
CA GLN A 28 -5.63 -8.07 9.78
C GLN A 28 -4.98 -8.77 10.96
N ALA A 29 -4.73 -8.04 12.04
CA ALA A 29 -4.45 -8.64 13.32
C ALA A 29 -5.76 -9.36 13.74
N GLN A 30 -5.97 -10.53 13.16
CA GLN A 30 -7.00 -11.42 13.67
C GLN A 30 -6.61 -11.68 15.13
N PRO A 31 -7.49 -11.41 16.09
CA PRO A 31 -7.25 -11.81 17.46
C PRO A 31 -6.82 -13.27 17.42
N SER A 32 -5.75 -13.63 18.10
CA SER A 32 -5.19 -15.00 18.05
C SER A 32 -6.19 -15.95 18.72
N PHE A 33 -7.13 -16.46 17.96
CA PHE A 33 -8.14 -17.42 18.42
C PHE A 33 -7.54 -18.78 18.82
N ALA A 34 -6.31 -19.06 18.37
CA ALA A 34 -5.63 -20.31 18.69
C ALA A 34 -5.45 -20.55 20.21
N SER A 35 -5.33 -19.47 20.99
CA SER A 35 -5.23 -19.59 22.46
C SER A 35 -6.57 -19.85 23.15
N THR A 36 -7.68 -19.51 22.50
CA THR A 36 -9.04 -19.61 23.05
C THR A 36 -9.58 -21.04 22.98
N MET A 37 -8.99 -21.93 22.20
CA MET A 37 -9.52 -23.29 21.92
C MET A 37 -8.81 -24.42 22.68
N GLN A 38 -7.82 -24.12 23.53
CA GLN A 38 -7.15 -25.14 24.33
C GLN A 38 -7.84 -25.44 25.67
N PHE A 39 -9.01 -24.85 25.92
CA PHE A 39 -9.76 -24.94 27.20
C PHE A 39 -10.08 -26.38 27.64
N TRP A 40 -10.37 -27.27 26.68
CA TRP A 40 -10.71 -28.66 26.98
C TRP A 40 -9.53 -29.50 27.48
N LYS A 41 -8.29 -28.97 27.46
CA LYS A 41 -7.11 -29.59 28.07
C LYS A 41 -6.84 -29.09 29.49
N ASP A 42 -7.54 -28.04 29.93
CA ASP A 42 -7.38 -27.43 31.23
C ASP A 42 -8.42 -28.04 32.22
N PRO A 43 -7.98 -28.82 33.20
CA PRO A 43 -8.90 -29.42 34.22
C PRO A 43 -9.66 -28.36 35.02
N GLU A 44 -9.08 -27.19 35.25
CA GLU A 44 -9.74 -26.11 35.97
C GLU A 44 -10.87 -25.51 35.14
N PHE A 45 -10.67 -25.36 33.87
CA PHE A 45 -11.72 -24.92 32.93
C PHE A 45 -12.84 -25.95 32.86
N ILE A 46 -12.54 -27.25 32.73
CA ILE A 46 -13.55 -28.32 32.67
C ILE A 46 -14.39 -28.33 33.93
N ASN A 47 -13.77 -28.25 35.11
CA ASN A 47 -14.44 -28.21 36.37
C ASN A 47 -15.34 -26.97 36.50
N LYS A 48 -14.87 -25.80 36.13
CA LYS A 48 -15.68 -24.56 36.12
C LYS A 48 -16.81 -24.64 35.09
N PHE A 49 -16.55 -25.21 33.93
CA PHE A 49 -17.55 -25.43 32.89
C PHE A 49 -18.71 -26.32 33.38
N MET A 50 -18.40 -27.45 34.01
CA MET A 50 -19.39 -28.35 34.56
C MET A 50 -20.11 -27.77 35.78
N ALA A 51 -19.42 -27.09 36.68
CA ALA A 51 -20.01 -26.44 37.82
C ALA A 51 -20.92 -25.25 37.50
N SER A 52 -20.86 -24.70 36.30
CA SER A 52 -21.69 -23.55 35.90
C SER A 52 -23.12 -23.93 35.54
N TYR A 53 -23.36 -25.18 35.15
CA TYR A 53 -24.71 -25.64 34.84
C TYR A 53 -25.61 -25.61 36.07
N GLY A 54 -26.69 -24.80 35.99
CA GLY A 54 -27.69 -24.67 37.08
C GLY A 54 -27.41 -23.56 38.09
N VAL A 55 -26.22 -22.92 38.09
CA VAL A 55 -25.91 -21.80 39.02
C VAL A 55 -26.58 -20.49 38.57
N LYS A 56 -26.66 -20.28 37.23
CA LYS A 56 -27.36 -19.14 36.60
C LYS A 56 -28.48 -19.64 35.70
N SER A 57 -29.53 -20.16 36.28
CA SER A 57 -30.64 -20.83 35.57
C SER A 57 -31.40 -19.95 34.58
N GLU A 58 -31.16 -18.64 34.55
CA GLU A 58 -31.77 -17.70 33.60
C GLU A 58 -31.02 -17.66 32.26
N VAL A 59 -29.72 -17.94 32.27
CA VAL A 59 -28.83 -17.82 31.07
C VAL A 59 -28.08 -19.12 30.76
N GLU A 60 -28.30 -20.17 31.52
CA GLU A 60 -27.70 -21.49 31.36
C GLU A 60 -28.77 -22.59 31.40
N PRO A 61 -28.79 -23.57 30.48
CA PRO A 61 -29.75 -24.64 30.50
C PRO A 61 -29.54 -25.55 31.71
N LYS A 62 -30.64 -26.13 32.23
CA LYS A 62 -30.58 -27.18 33.25
C LYS A 62 -30.27 -28.51 32.57
N ILE A 63 -29.51 -29.35 33.26
CA ILE A 63 -29.29 -30.75 32.88
C ILE A 63 -30.06 -31.64 33.91
N ASN A 64 -30.61 -32.74 33.43
CA ASN A 64 -31.27 -33.75 34.30
C ASN A 64 -30.23 -34.75 34.84
N ALA A 65 -30.67 -35.72 35.65
CA ALA A 65 -29.78 -36.71 36.28
C ALA A 65 -29.11 -37.64 35.26
N GLU A 66 -29.83 -38.07 34.23
CA GLU A 66 -29.34 -38.93 33.15
C GLU A 66 -28.29 -38.21 32.29
N GLU A 67 -28.55 -36.96 31.97
CA GLU A 67 -27.59 -36.13 31.23
C GLU A 67 -26.34 -35.85 32.05
N LYS A 68 -26.47 -35.73 33.39
CA LYS A 68 -25.31 -35.58 34.26
C LYS A 68 -24.42 -36.85 34.24
N GLU A 69 -25.02 -38.04 34.33
CA GLU A 69 -24.29 -39.32 34.21
C GLU A 69 -23.61 -39.41 32.86
N LEU A 70 -24.30 -39.03 31.78
CA LEU A 70 -23.71 -38.95 30.45
C LEU A 70 -22.48 -37.99 30.37
N PHE A 71 -22.57 -36.82 31.01
CA PHE A 71 -21.43 -35.89 31.06
C PHE A 71 -20.25 -36.48 31.85
N ASP A 72 -20.49 -37.19 32.92
CA ASP A 72 -19.46 -37.86 33.72
C ASP A 72 -18.70 -38.92 32.88
N GLU A 73 -19.38 -39.60 31.93
CA GLU A 73 -18.79 -40.54 30.98
C GLU A 73 -18.10 -39.79 29.80
N LEU A 74 -18.68 -38.70 29.31
CA LEU A 74 -18.16 -37.94 28.16
C LEU A 74 -16.84 -37.22 28.45
N ILE A 75 -16.65 -36.68 29.67
CA ILE A 75 -15.46 -35.88 29.99
C ILE A 75 -14.15 -36.68 29.76
N PRO A 76 -14.00 -37.92 30.29
CA PRO A 76 -12.84 -38.72 29.97
C PRO A 76 -12.69 -39.03 28.46
N GLN A 77 -13.79 -39.25 27.75
CA GLN A 77 -13.77 -39.52 26.31
C GLN A 77 -13.36 -38.29 25.51
N ILE A 78 -13.81 -37.10 25.85
CA ILE A 78 -13.39 -35.85 25.20
C ILE A 78 -11.85 -35.68 25.25
N GLN A 79 -11.23 -36.14 26.35
CA GLN A 79 -9.78 -36.07 26.50
C GLN A 79 -9.06 -37.20 25.79
N ALA A 80 -9.61 -38.42 25.73
CA ALA A 80 -8.98 -39.61 25.17
C ALA A 80 -9.24 -39.73 23.64
N ASP A 81 -10.48 -39.61 23.22
CA ASP A 81 -10.92 -39.73 21.83
C ASP A 81 -12.12 -38.77 21.57
N PRO A 82 -11.87 -37.53 21.15
CA PRO A 82 -12.94 -36.57 20.82
C PRO A 82 -13.91 -37.08 19.75
N THR A 83 -13.44 -37.95 18.85
CA THR A 83 -14.29 -38.50 17.77
C THR A 83 -15.36 -39.42 18.34
N GLN A 84 -14.99 -40.27 19.32
CA GLN A 84 -15.94 -41.15 20.01
C GLN A 84 -16.92 -40.32 20.84
N ALA A 85 -16.44 -39.27 21.50
CA ALA A 85 -17.32 -38.35 22.25
C ALA A 85 -18.37 -37.67 21.34
N ILE A 86 -18.02 -37.30 20.13
CA ILE A 86 -18.97 -36.79 19.14
C ILE A 86 -20.04 -37.82 18.81
N VAL A 87 -19.67 -39.07 18.60
CA VAL A 87 -20.67 -40.16 18.32
C VAL A 87 -21.62 -40.34 19.48
N MET A 88 -21.11 -40.42 20.72
CA MET A 88 -21.94 -40.54 21.92
C MET A 88 -22.95 -39.40 22.05
N LEU A 89 -22.52 -38.14 21.79
CA LEU A 89 -23.41 -36.99 21.81
C LEU A 89 -24.46 -37.02 20.70
N ILE A 90 -24.12 -37.43 19.50
CA ILE A 90 -25.08 -37.55 18.38
C ILE A 90 -26.18 -38.56 18.73
N GLU A 91 -25.85 -39.68 19.37
CA GLU A 91 -26.81 -40.70 19.79
C GLU A 91 -27.69 -40.22 20.96
N ALA A 92 -27.14 -39.41 21.86
CA ALA A 92 -27.86 -38.91 23.05
C ALA A 92 -28.74 -37.67 22.80
N ILE A 93 -28.47 -36.90 21.73
CA ILE A 93 -29.21 -35.67 21.44
C ILE A 93 -30.56 -35.99 20.83
N THR A 94 -31.63 -35.62 21.53
CA THR A 94 -33.02 -35.68 21.08
C THR A 94 -33.66 -34.28 21.11
N PRO A 95 -34.87 -34.10 20.56
CA PRO A 95 -35.58 -32.82 20.70
C PRO A 95 -35.82 -32.39 22.15
N GLU A 96 -35.94 -33.35 23.04
CA GLU A 96 -36.27 -33.18 24.48
C GLU A 96 -35.00 -33.02 25.33
N SER A 97 -33.84 -33.39 24.83
CA SER A 97 -32.59 -33.28 25.56
C SER A 97 -32.19 -31.81 25.80
N SER A 98 -31.45 -31.58 26.88
CA SER A 98 -30.98 -30.25 27.24
C SER A 98 -30.12 -29.62 26.13
N ALA A 99 -30.26 -28.31 25.92
CA ALA A 99 -29.39 -27.51 25.06
C ALA A 99 -27.89 -27.63 25.42
N ALA A 100 -27.56 -28.11 26.64
CA ALA A 100 -26.16 -28.33 27.05
C ALA A 100 -25.48 -29.41 26.22
N LEU A 101 -26.19 -30.45 25.78
CA LEU A 101 -25.63 -31.50 24.93
C LEU A 101 -25.31 -30.96 23.53
N ASP A 102 -26.25 -30.21 22.92
CA ASP A 102 -26.04 -29.56 21.63
C ASP A 102 -24.86 -28.58 21.69
N PHE A 103 -24.75 -27.80 22.75
CA PHE A 103 -23.64 -26.88 22.95
C PHE A 103 -22.30 -27.61 23.08
N THR A 104 -22.26 -28.72 23.81
CA THR A 104 -21.04 -29.53 23.97
C THR A 104 -20.61 -30.15 22.65
N LEU A 105 -21.54 -30.70 21.87
CA LEU A 105 -21.28 -31.21 20.53
C LEU A 105 -20.76 -30.11 19.61
N ALA A 106 -21.32 -28.90 19.65
CA ALA A 106 -20.84 -27.76 18.91
C ALA A 106 -19.39 -27.41 19.25
N ASN A 107 -19.02 -27.41 20.53
CA ASN A 107 -17.64 -27.18 20.96
C ASN A 107 -16.67 -28.24 20.44
N LEU A 108 -17.09 -29.51 20.41
CA LEU A 108 -16.27 -30.59 19.83
C LEU A 108 -16.09 -30.43 18.31
N TYR A 109 -17.11 -29.99 17.58
CA TYR A 109 -16.95 -29.64 16.17
C TYR A 109 -15.99 -28.45 15.95
N VAL A 110 -16.01 -27.45 16.84
CA VAL A 110 -15.00 -26.37 16.82
C VAL A 110 -13.60 -26.92 17.01
N GLN A 111 -13.41 -27.80 17.99
CA GLN A 111 -12.12 -28.46 18.25
C GLN A 111 -11.63 -29.28 17.04
N ALA A 112 -12.57 -29.92 16.31
CA ALA A 112 -12.30 -30.62 15.07
C ALA A 112 -12.15 -29.71 13.84
N ASN A 113 -12.24 -28.38 14.00
CA ASN A 113 -12.28 -27.38 12.94
C ASN A 113 -13.45 -27.54 11.95
N ASP A 114 -14.50 -28.26 12.33
CA ASP A 114 -15.73 -28.38 11.52
C ASP A 114 -16.70 -27.23 11.90
N TYR A 115 -16.33 -26.02 11.51
CA TYR A 115 -17.10 -24.80 11.86
C TYR A 115 -18.54 -24.80 11.32
N PRO A 116 -18.84 -25.32 10.11
CA PRO A 116 -20.22 -25.40 9.63
C PRO A 116 -21.13 -26.25 10.53
N LYS A 117 -20.65 -27.42 11.00
CA LYS A 117 -21.41 -28.25 11.94
C LYS A 117 -21.51 -27.60 13.32
N ALA A 118 -20.44 -26.94 13.78
CA ALA A 118 -20.48 -26.20 15.02
C ALA A 118 -21.57 -25.12 15.01
N VAL A 119 -21.65 -24.31 13.94
CA VAL A 119 -22.72 -23.29 13.78
C VAL A 119 -24.11 -23.91 13.80
N ALA A 120 -24.32 -25.01 13.08
CA ALA A 120 -25.63 -25.70 13.07
C ALA A 120 -26.02 -26.16 14.47
N GLN A 121 -25.05 -26.67 15.22
CA GLN A 121 -25.30 -27.21 16.55
C GLN A 121 -25.48 -26.12 17.63
N TYR A 122 -24.69 -25.02 17.55
CA TYR A 122 -24.97 -23.87 18.43
C TYR A 122 -26.36 -23.27 18.18
N ARG A 123 -26.76 -23.13 16.91
CA ARG A 123 -28.13 -22.68 16.60
C ARG A 123 -29.20 -23.64 17.11
N GLN A 124 -28.94 -24.95 17.16
CA GLN A 124 -29.84 -25.91 17.74
C GLN A 124 -29.92 -25.72 19.28
N ALA A 125 -28.78 -25.52 19.93
CA ALA A 125 -28.75 -25.22 21.37
C ALA A 125 -29.55 -23.94 21.69
N ILE A 126 -29.37 -22.87 20.90
CA ILE A 126 -30.10 -21.61 21.05
C ILE A 126 -31.60 -21.78 20.77
N ARG A 127 -32.02 -22.62 19.84
CA ARG A 127 -33.44 -22.91 19.60
C ARG A 127 -34.07 -23.60 20.80
N LYS A 128 -33.37 -24.53 21.49
CA LYS A 128 -33.86 -25.20 22.70
C LYS A 128 -33.84 -24.28 23.90
N PHE A 129 -32.86 -23.41 24.01
CA PHE A 129 -32.72 -22.46 25.11
C PHE A 129 -32.27 -21.08 24.56
N PRO A 130 -33.24 -20.17 24.27
CA PRO A 130 -32.95 -18.89 23.58
C PRO A 130 -32.05 -17.91 24.34
N ASP A 131 -31.96 -18.06 25.67
CA ASP A 131 -31.16 -17.21 26.53
C ASP A 131 -29.80 -17.86 26.89
N PHE A 132 -29.34 -18.82 26.10
CA PHE A 132 -28.08 -19.52 26.33
C PHE A 132 -26.87 -18.61 26.01
N GLN A 133 -26.46 -17.83 27.00
CA GLN A 133 -25.42 -16.81 26.87
C GLN A 133 -24.13 -17.33 26.23
N ARG A 134 -23.62 -18.50 26.73
CA ARG A 134 -22.38 -19.09 26.19
C ARG A 134 -22.53 -19.58 24.75
N ALA A 135 -23.69 -20.08 24.37
CA ALA A 135 -23.96 -20.52 23.02
C ALA A 135 -23.93 -19.33 22.03
N HIS A 136 -24.55 -18.21 22.40
CA HIS A 136 -24.47 -16.97 21.62
C HIS A 136 -23.01 -16.47 21.48
N MET A 137 -22.26 -16.45 22.58
CA MET A 137 -20.84 -16.03 22.56
C MET A 137 -20.04 -16.91 21.64
N ASN A 138 -20.09 -18.24 21.79
CA ASN A 138 -19.27 -19.16 20.99
C ASN A 138 -19.71 -19.17 19.52
N LEU A 139 -21.02 -19.07 19.25
CA LEU A 139 -21.53 -18.90 17.89
C LEU A 139 -20.96 -17.64 17.24
N GLY A 140 -20.98 -16.51 17.96
CA GLY A 140 -20.38 -15.26 17.49
C GLY A 140 -18.90 -15.42 17.13
N VAL A 141 -18.12 -16.10 17.97
CA VAL A 141 -16.70 -16.41 17.70
C VAL A 141 -16.52 -17.23 16.43
N VAL A 142 -17.29 -18.32 16.29
CA VAL A 142 -17.20 -19.21 15.11
C VAL A 142 -17.64 -18.50 13.82
N LEU A 143 -18.65 -17.65 13.90
CA LEU A 143 -19.10 -16.83 12.76
C LEU A 143 -18.01 -15.85 12.30
N ILE A 144 -17.20 -15.30 13.21
CA ILE A 144 -16.02 -14.49 12.83
C ILE A 144 -15.02 -15.33 12.04
N GLN A 145 -14.73 -16.57 12.47
CA GLN A 145 -13.83 -17.47 11.73
C GLN A 145 -14.32 -17.77 10.31
N LEU A 146 -15.65 -17.80 10.14
CA LEU A 146 -16.29 -17.98 8.84
C LEU A 146 -16.46 -16.66 8.05
N ASN A 147 -15.88 -15.55 8.50
CA ASN A 147 -16.04 -14.20 7.94
C ASN A 147 -17.49 -13.68 7.89
N GLN A 148 -18.38 -14.22 8.73
CA GLN A 148 -19.79 -13.83 8.84
C GLN A 148 -19.97 -12.74 9.92
N HIS A 149 -19.25 -11.62 9.77
CA HIS A 149 -19.08 -10.58 10.80
C HIS A 149 -20.40 -9.91 11.23
N VAL A 150 -21.35 -9.73 10.30
CA VAL A 150 -22.65 -9.10 10.62
C VAL A 150 -23.49 -9.99 11.54
N GLU A 151 -23.51 -11.30 11.28
CA GLU A 151 -24.22 -12.25 12.11
C GLU A 151 -23.51 -12.47 13.45
N ALA A 152 -22.19 -12.59 13.42
CA ALA A 152 -21.35 -12.66 14.60
C ALA A 152 -21.63 -11.50 15.58
N GLN A 153 -21.71 -10.28 15.07
CA GLN A 153 -22.02 -9.11 15.87
C GLN A 153 -23.37 -9.23 16.58
N LYS A 154 -24.40 -9.75 15.90
CA LYS A 154 -25.73 -9.93 16.52
C LYS A 154 -25.66 -10.89 17.70
N GLU A 155 -24.99 -12.02 17.54
CA GLU A 155 -24.82 -13.03 18.57
C GLU A 155 -24.00 -12.50 19.78
N LEU A 156 -22.93 -11.75 19.50
CA LEU A 156 -22.11 -11.12 20.54
C LEU A 156 -22.89 -10.02 21.30
N VAL A 157 -23.70 -9.23 20.61
CA VAL A 157 -24.58 -8.24 21.24
C VAL A 157 -25.63 -8.96 22.15
N ARG A 158 -26.22 -10.06 21.67
CA ARG A 158 -27.12 -10.87 22.47
C ARG A 158 -26.44 -11.39 23.73
N THR A 159 -25.17 -11.77 23.64
CA THR A 159 -24.40 -12.19 24.85
C THR A 159 -24.30 -11.06 25.87
N LEU A 160 -24.10 -9.81 25.46
CA LEU A 160 -24.07 -8.64 26.34
C LEU A 160 -25.45 -8.40 26.99
N GLU A 161 -26.53 -8.50 26.21
CA GLU A 161 -27.92 -8.36 26.73
C GLU A 161 -28.23 -9.39 27.82
N LEU A 162 -27.65 -10.58 27.71
CA LEU A 162 -27.77 -11.66 28.69
C LEU A 162 -26.80 -11.51 29.87
N GLY A 163 -26.15 -10.37 30.03
CA GLY A 163 -25.25 -10.06 31.13
C GLY A 163 -23.84 -10.59 31.00
N GLY A 164 -23.45 -11.01 29.81
CA GLY A 164 -22.05 -11.47 29.48
C GLY A 164 -21.09 -10.33 29.27
N GLU A 165 -20.93 -9.41 30.21
CA GLU A 165 -20.00 -8.29 30.09
C GLU A 165 -18.54 -8.74 30.32
N ASP A 166 -17.75 -8.68 29.24
CA ASP A 166 -16.34 -9.08 29.23
C ASP A 166 -15.60 -8.26 28.15
N GLY A 167 -14.36 -7.90 28.43
CA GLY A 167 -13.50 -7.17 27.50
C GLY A 167 -13.30 -7.88 26.16
N ASN A 168 -13.29 -9.21 26.15
CA ASN A 168 -13.17 -9.98 24.91
C ASN A 168 -14.39 -9.80 24.00
N ILE A 169 -15.59 -9.80 24.56
CA ILE A 169 -16.83 -9.63 23.80
C ILE A 169 -16.87 -8.25 23.16
N TYR A 170 -16.56 -7.20 23.92
CA TYR A 170 -16.43 -5.84 23.35
C TYR A 170 -15.34 -5.75 22.28
N GLY A 171 -14.20 -6.41 22.49
CA GLY A 171 -13.11 -6.46 21.50
C GLY A 171 -13.54 -7.17 20.21
N LEU A 172 -14.29 -8.28 20.30
CA LEU A 172 -14.82 -9.00 19.14
C LEU A 172 -15.88 -8.19 18.38
N ILE A 173 -16.75 -7.47 19.11
CA ILE A 173 -17.70 -6.52 18.51
C ILE A 173 -16.92 -5.39 17.80
N GLY A 174 -15.88 -4.85 18.43
CA GLY A 174 -14.97 -3.88 17.83
C GLY A 174 -14.37 -4.38 16.52
N TYR A 175 -13.90 -5.62 16.52
CA TYR A 175 -13.36 -6.27 15.32
C TYR A 175 -14.43 -6.39 14.21
N CYS A 176 -15.63 -6.85 14.53
CA CYS A 176 -16.72 -6.92 13.54
C CYS A 176 -17.06 -5.56 12.95
N HIS A 177 -17.04 -4.50 13.75
CA HIS A 177 -17.24 -3.13 13.27
C HIS A 177 -16.09 -2.64 12.41
N LEU A 178 -14.83 -2.96 12.77
CA LEU A 178 -13.63 -2.58 12.03
C LEU A 178 -13.65 -3.17 10.61
N ILE A 179 -13.94 -4.48 10.50
CA ILE A 179 -14.08 -5.15 9.20
C ILE A 179 -15.24 -4.58 8.38
N GLY A 180 -16.32 -4.17 9.06
CA GLY A 180 -17.45 -3.47 8.43
C GLY A 180 -17.19 -1.98 8.16
N GLU A 181 -15.97 -1.49 8.29
CA GLU A 181 -15.54 -0.09 8.10
C GLU A 181 -16.29 0.93 8.97
N LYS A 182 -16.93 0.47 10.05
CA LYS A 182 -17.63 1.32 11.01
C LYS A 182 -16.67 1.80 12.10
N TYR A 183 -15.69 2.60 11.72
CA TYR A 183 -14.52 2.95 12.54
C TYR A 183 -14.89 3.61 13.89
N LEU A 184 -15.88 4.49 13.93
CA LEU A 184 -16.33 5.12 15.17
C LEU A 184 -16.93 4.10 16.16
N SER A 185 -17.76 3.19 15.66
CA SER A 185 -18.35 2.13 16.48
C SER A 185 -17.31 1.12 16.93
N ALA A 186 -16.35 0.79 16.06
CA ALA A 186 -15.24 -0.09 16.39
C ALA A 186 -14.37 0.52 17.49
N GLU A 187 -13.98 1.79 17.37
CA GLU A 187 -13.21 2.52 18.39
C GLU A 187 -13.93 2.50 19.73
N ALA A 188 -15.22 2.83 19.75
CA ALA A 188 -16.02 2.84 20.98
C ALA A 188 -16.06 1.46 21.67
N ALA A 189 -16.21 0.40 20.88
CA ALA A 189 -16.21 -0.98 21.39
C ALA A 189 -14.83 -1.39 21.92
N TYR A 190 -13.73 -1.08 21.20
CA TYR A 190 -12.38 -1.35 21.68
C TYR A 190 -12.02 -0.54 22.93
N ARG A 191 -12.42 0.74 23.02
CA ARG A 191 -12.23 1.54 24.24
C ARG A 191 -12.99 0.91 25.43
N LYS A 192 -14.18 0.38 25.21
CA LYS A 192 -14.91 -0.35 26.24
C LYS A 192 -14.18 -1.65 26.63
N ALA A 193 -13.63 -2.38 25.67
CA ALA A 193 -12.79 -3.56 25.92
C ALA A 193 -11.55 -3.24 26.78
N THR A 194 -10.91 -2.09 26.58
CA THR A 194 -9.73 -1.67 27.36
C THR A 194 -10.08 -1.33 28.81
N LEU A 195 -11.32 -0.96 29.13
CA LEU A 195 -11.74 -0.77 30.53
C LEU A 195 -11.74 -2.07 31.35
N PHE A 196 -12.05 -3.19 30.68
CA PHE A 196 -12.04 -4.52 31.31
C PHE A 196 -10.64 -5.16 31.29
N SER A 197 -9.83 -4.86 30.29
CA SER A 197 -8.51 -5.48 30.07
C SER A 197 -7.50 -4.42 29.58
N PRO A 198 -6.99 -3.54 30.48
CA PRO A 198 -6.13 -2.42 30.09
C PRO A 198 -4.80 -2.83 29.46
N ASP A 199 -4.27 -3.98 29.85
CA ASP A 199 -2.97 -4.48 29.41
C ASP A 199 -3.02 -5.23 28.07
N LYS A 200 -4.22 -5.44 27.51
CA LYS A 200 -4.39 -6.19 26.28
C LYS A 200 -4.07 -5.30 25.08
N LEU A 201 -2.90 -5.54 24.48
CA LEU A 201 -2.38 -4.75 23.36
C LEU A 201 -3.28 -4.82 22.12
N ASP A 202 -4.01 -5.92 21.91
CA ASP A 202 -4.91 -6.10 20.77
C ASP A 202 -6.01 -5.03 20.71
N TRP A 203 -6.53 -4.61 21.88
CA TRP A 203 -7.54 -3.55 21.94
C TRP A 203 -6.96 -2.18 21.63
N LYS A 204 -5.76 -1.89 22.15
CA LYS A 204 -5.02 -0.66 21.81
C LYS A 204 -4.69 -0.60 20.31
N LEU A 205 -4.27 -1.73 19.72
CA LEU A 205 -4.04 -1.83 18.28
C LEU A 205 -5.33 -1.56 17.49
N GLY A 206 -6.45 -2.16 17.91
CA GLY A 206 -7.75 -1.92 17.28
C GLY A 206 -8.18 -0.45 17.33
N ILE A 207 -7.97 0.25 18.46
CA ILE A 207 -8.21 1.70 18.57
C ILE A 207 -7.32 2.46 17.60
N ALA A 208 -6.00 2.20 17.61
CA ALA A 208 -5.04 2.90 16.76
C ALA A 208 -5.34 2.72 15.27
N GLN A 209 -5.79 1.51 14.86
CA GLN A 209 -6.24 1.25 13.48
C GLN A 209 -7.49 2.07 13.13
N CYS A 210 -8.46 2.15 14.05
CA CYS A 210 -9.65 2.97 13.84
C CYS A 210 -9.31 4.46 13.72
N GLU A 211 -8.41 4.97 14.56
CA GLU A 211 -7.96 6.36 14.54
C GLU A 211 -7.19 6.69 13.27
N LEU A 212 -6.37 5.77 12.77
CA LEU A 212 -5.66 5.92 11.50
C LEU A 212 -6.64 6.10 10.33
N GLN A 213 -7.69 5.26 10.27
CA GLN A 213 -8.73 5.34 9.24
C GLN A 213 -9.59 6.61 9.35
N GLN A 214 -9.75 7.14 10.56
CA GLN A 214 -10.43 8.40 10.83
C GLN A 214 -9.53 9.62 10.66
N GLN A 215 -8.26 9.43 10.24
CA GLN A 215 -7.25 10.49 10.10
C GLN A 215 -6.94 11.23 11.42
N LYS A 216 -7.15 10.58 12.56
CA LYS A 216 -6.77 11.08 13.88
C LYS A 216 -5.30 10.78 14.15
N TYR A 217 -4.43 11.33 13.31
CA TYR A 217 -3.02 10.93 13.26
C TYR A 217 -2.26 11.20 14.57
N GLY A 218 -2.60 12.25 15.31
CA GLY A 218 -1.92 12.60 16.58
C GLY A 218 -2.13 11.56 17.67
N GLU A 219 -3.39 11.14 17.87
CA GLU A 219 -3.74 10.07 18.80
C GLU A 219 -3.14 8.74 18.37
N CYS A 220 -3.21 8.44 17.07
CA CYS A 220 -2.65 7.26 16.45
C CYS A 220 -1.14 7.13 16.71
N VAL A 221 -0.36 8.21 16.54
CA VAL A 221 1.09 8.24 16.83
C VAL A 221 1.35 7.88 18.29
N THR A 222 0.56 8.41 19.22
CA THR A 222 0.70 8.16 20.67
C THR A 222 0.45 6.68 20.98
N LEU A 223 -0.65 6.10 20.48
CA LEU A 223 -0.98 4.70 20.72
C LEU A 223 0.04 3.74 20.11
N PHE A 224 0.49 3.99 18.87
CA PHE A 224 1.56 3.18 18.30
C PHE A 224 2.88 3.35 19.07
N GLY A 225 3.15 4.52 19.65
CA GLY A 225 4.28 4.70 20.55
C GLY A 225 4.24 3.76 21.77
N GLU A 226 3.08 3.63 22.41
CA GLU A 226 2.88 2.66 23.52
C GLU A 226 3.02 1.21 23.07
N LEU A 227 2.47 0.86 21.90
CA LEU A 227 2.58 -0.48 21.32
C LEU A 227 4.03 -0.84 20.98
N ILE A 228 4.80 0.10 20.45
CA ILE A 228 6.23 -0.04 20.16
C ILE A 228 7.03 -0.25 21.46
N GLN A 229 6.73 0.51 22.51
CA GLN A 229 7.37 0.30 23.81
C GLN A 229 7.14 -1.10 24.37
N ALA A 230 5.93 -1.63 24.19
CA ALA A 230 5.57 -2.98 24.66
C ALA A 230 6.18 -4.10 23.79
N LYS A 231 6.27 -3.89 22.46
CA LYS A 231 6.80 -4.87 21.50
C LYS A 231 7.63 -4.16 20.41
N PRO A 232 8.88 -3.76 20.71
CA PRO A 232 9.71 -2.99 19.78
C PRO A 232 10.17 -3.75 18.53
N ASP A 233 10.10 -5.09 18.54
CA ASP A 233 10.45 -5.98 17.43
C ASP A 233 9.30 -6.21 16.43
N ASN A 234 8.12 -5.63 16.69
CA ASN A 234 6.97 -5.69 15.79
C ASN A 234 7.08 -4.57 14.73
N ALA A 235 7.50 -4.92 13.52
CA ALA A 235 7.68 -3.97 12.43
C ALA A 235 6.37 -3.26 12.02
N ASP A 236 5.21 -3.91 12.15
CA ASP A 236 3.93 -3.33 11.75
C ASP A 236 3.58 -2.10 12.59
N TYR A 237 3.94 -2.07 13.87
CA TYR A 237 3.70 -0.91 14.71
C TYR A 237 4.49 0.31 14.25
N TRP A 238 5.77 0.10 13.88
CA TRP A 238 6.61 1.16 13.30
C TRP A 238 6.07 1.65 11.95
N LEU A 239 5.60 0.73 11.09
CA LEU A 239 5.01 1.09 9.80
C LEU A 239 3.73 1.92 9.95
N HIS A 240 2.84 1.51 10.85
CA HIS A 240 1.61 2.26 11.08
C HIS A 240 1.87 3.63 11.70
N GLN A 241 2.83 3.72 12.63
CA GLN A 241 3.22 5.02 13.19
C GLN A 241 3.88 5.91 12.12
N ALA A 242 4.69 5.34 11.22
CA ALA A 242 5.25 6.08 10.09
C ALA A 242 4.15 6.66 9.18
N ASN A 243 3.12 5.88 8.87
CA ASN A 243 1.98 6.34 8.09
C ASN A 243 1.21 7.47 8.79
N ALA A 244 1.06 7.40 10.12
CA ALA A 244 0.45 8.48 10.90
C ALA A 244 1.32 9.74 10.87
N TYR A 245 2.65 9.64 10.96
CA TYR A 245 3.57 10.77 10.79
C TYR A 245 3.48 11.38 9.38
N LEU A 246 3.30 10.58 8.32
CA LEU A 246 3.06 11.11 6.98
C LEU A 246 1.73 11.89 6.91
N GLY A 247 0.70 11.42 7.59
CA GLY A 247 -0.58 12.12 7.72
C GLY A 247 -0.46 13.47 8.43
N LEU A 248 0.51 13.62 9.34
CA LEU A 248 0.87 14.86 10.02
C LEU A 248 1.87 15.73 9.23
N ALA A 249 2.27 15.32 8.04
CA ALA A 249 3.35 15.92 7.25
C ALA A 249 4.73 15.95 7.98
N GLU A 250 4.95 15.02 8.90
CA GLU A 250 6.21 14.87 9.66
C GLU A 250 7.11 13.81 8.98
N SER A 251 7.52 14.09 7.74
CA SER A 251 8.22 13.15 6.86
C SER A 251 9.50 12.56 7.46
N ILE A 252 10.28 13.37 8.20
CA ILE A 252 11.53 12.92 8.83
C ILE A 252 11.26 11.87 9.92
N LYS A 253 10.20 12.04 10.73
CA LYS A 253 9.83 11.05 11.73
C LYS A 253 9.34 9.74 11.07
N ALA A 254 8.57 9.86 9.98
CA ALA A 254 8.18 8.71 9.19
C ALA A 254 9.40 7.95 8.63
N ALA A 255 10.37 8.68 8.05
CA ALA A 255 11.63 8.11 7.56
C ALA A 255 12.41 7.37 8.67
N THR A 256 12.45 7.95 9.89
CA THR A 256 13.09 7.30 11.03
C THR A 256 12.47 5.94 11.33
N ASN A 257 11.14 5.85 11.34
CA ASN A 257 10.44 4.60 11.57
C ASN A 257 10.66 3.58 10.43
N TYR A 258 10.60 4.02 9.17
CA TYR A 258 10.89 3.17 8.03
C TYR A 258 12.33 2.65 8.05
N GLU A 259 13.29 3.47 8.50
CA GLU A 259 14.68 3.03 8.66
C GLU A 259 14.84 1.98 9.76
N VAL A 260 14.08 2.07 10.85
CA VAL A 260 14.03 1.01 11.86
C VAL A 260 13.55 -0.30 11.24
N VAL A 261 12.45 -0.26 10.47
CA VAL A 261 11.91 -1.46 9.78
C VAL A 261 12.89 -2.02 8.76
N ARG A 262 13.61 -1.14 8.03
CA ARG A 262 14.69 -1.52 7.10
C ARG A 262 15.80 -2.28 7.84
N ARG A 263 16.29 -1.76 8.98
CA ARG A 263 17.32 -2.39 9.81
C ARG A 263 16.87 -3.71 10.42
N MET A 264 15.58 -3.88 10.70
CA MET A 264 15.02 -5.19 11.08
C MET A 264 15.00 -6.20 9.93
N GLY A 265 15.30 -5.82 8.70
CA GLY A 265 15.18 -6.66 7.50
C GLY A 265 13.74 -7.00 7.13
N LYS A 266 12.77 -6.20 7.58
CA LYS A 266 11.31 -6.42 7.38
C LYS A 266 10.67 -5.41 6.43
N ALA A 267 11.44 -4.46 5.88
CA ALA A 267 10.94 -3.50 4.89
C ALA A 267 10.77 -4.19 3.54
N ASP A 268 9.58 -4.06 2.97
CA ASP A 268 9.30 -4.47 1.59
C ASP A 268 9.74 -3.39 0.59
N ALA A 269 9.66 -3.72 -0.70
CA ALA A 269 10.02 -2.81 -1.78
C ALA A 269 9.19 -1.51 -1.76
N LYS A 270 7.93 -1.56 -1.34
CA LYS A 270 7.05 -0.39 -1.26
C LYS A 270 7.52 0.58 -0.18
N VAL A 271 7.78 0.07 1.02
CA VAL A 271 8.30 0.85 2.16
C VAL A 271 9.65 1.48 1.81
N LEU A 272 10.56 0.73 1.17
CA LEU A 272 11.86 1.23 0.77
C LEU A 272 11.77 2.29 -0.34
N ASN A 273 10.85 2.17 -1.29
CA ASN A 273 10.59 3.22 -2.28
C ASN A 273 10.03 4.50 -1.61
N GLN A 274 9.11 4.37 -0.65
CA GLN A 274 8.58 5.52 0.10
C GLN A 274 9.69 6.21 0.91
N LEU A 275 10.57 5.44 1.52
CA LEU A 275 11.74 5.97 2.22
C LEU A 275 12.65 6.75 1.27
N GLY A 276 12.92 6.20 0.07
CA GLY A 276 13.66 6.87 -0.98
C GLY A 276 13.00 8.19 -1.42
N ASP A 277 11.69 8.20 -1.60
CA ASP A 277 10.92 9.39 -1.97
C ASP A 277 11.02 10.50 -0.88
N ILE A 278 10.97 10.12 0.40
CA ILE A 278 11.18 11.06 1.50
C ILE A 278 12.60 11.64 1.44
N TYR A 279 13.62 10.82 1.28
CA TYR A 279 15.00 11.27 1.19
C TYR A 279 15.27 12.17 -0.02
N ILE A 280 14.60 11.96 -1.15
CA ILE A 280 14.64 12.87 -2.32
C ILE A 280 14.10 14.26 -1.92
N ASN A 281 12.95 14.31 -1.25
CA ASN A 281 12.33 15.58 -0.84
C ASN A 281 13.18 16.34 0.17
N GLU A 282 13.91 15.61 1.04
CA GLU A 282 14.85 16.17 2.01
C GLU A 282 16.24 16.51 1.40
N GLY A 283 16.45 16.22 0.12
CA GLY A 283 17.74 16.47 -0.56
C GLY A 283 18.87 15.54 -0.13
N THR A 284 18.57 14.44 0.55
CA THR A 284 19.55 13.43 1.01
C THR A 284 19.69 12.31 0.00
N TYR A 285 20.26 12.64 -1.16
CA TYR A 285 20.27 11.77 -2.34
C TYR A 285 21.06 10.47 -2.18
N ASP A 286 22.09 10.44 -1.32
CA ASP A 286 22.82 9.21 -0.99
C ASP A 286 21.90 8.18 -0.35
N LEU A 287 21.13 8.62 0.67
CA LEU A 287 20.20 7.75 1.38
C LEU A 287 19.02 7.33 0.47
N ALA A 288 18.56 8.25 -0.40
CA ALA A 288 17.53 7.94 -1.39
C ALA A 288 17.98 6.83 -2.34
N PHE A 289 19.19 6.94 -2.88
CA PHE A 289 19.76 5.93 -3.78
C PHE A 289 19.87 4.57 -3.09
N GLU A 290 20.37 4.52 -1.84
CA GLU A 290 20.47 3.29 -1.09
C GLU A 290 19.09 2.65 -0.86
N ALA A 291 18.09 3.44 -0.47
CA ALA A 291 16.74 2.95 -0.25
C ALA A 291 16.11 2.39 -1.54
N TYR A 292 16.26 3.08 -2.67
CA TYR A 292 15.78 2.61 -3.97
C TYR A 292 16.51 1.35 -4.46
N ARG A 293 17.82 1.28 -4.23
CA ARG A 293 18.63 0.09 -4.54
C ARG A 293 18.13 -1.12 -3.77
N ASP A 294 17.91 -0.94 -2.47
CA ASP A 294 17.41 -2.00 -1.61
C ASP A 294 15.97 -2.39 -1.96
N ALA A 295 15.13 -1.40 -2.38
CA ALA A 295 13.79 -1.66 -2.89
C ALA A 295 13.80 -2.57 -4.13
N ALA A 296 14.70 -2.28 -5.08
CA ALA A 296 14.85 -3.09 -6.29
C ALA A 296 15.32 -4.53 -5.97
N ALA A 297 16.11 -4.71 -4.92
CA ALA A 297 16.59 -6.01 -4.47
C ALA A 297 15.52 -6.78 -3.67
N ALA A 298 14.70 -6.09 -2.88
CA ALA A 298 13.66 -6.69 -2.02
C ALA A 298 12.38 -7.07 -2.77
N ASP A 299 12.21 -6.59 -4.00
CA ASP A 299 10.99 -6.82 -4.79
C ASP A 299 10.90 -8.27 -5.28
N LYS A 300 10.05 -9.06 -4.61
CA LYS A 300 9.77 -10.46 -4.92
C LYS A 300 8.95 -10.66 -6.19
N ASN A 301 8.18 -9.67 -6.60
CA ASN A 301 7.33 -9.72 -7.79
C ASN A 301 8.11 -9.44 -9.06
N ASN A 302 9.35 -8.97 -8.91
CA ASN A 302 10.21 -8.59 -10.01
C ASN A 302 9.59 -7.48 -10.90
N GLU A 303 8.88 -6.54 -10.30
CA GLU A 303 8.30 -5.41 -11.01
C GLU A 303 9.40 -4.51 -11.61
N VAL A 304 9.17 -4.07 -12.84
CA VAL A 304 10.14 -3.26 -13.58
C VAL A 304 9.89 -1.76 -13.42
N ALA A 305 8.63 -1.36 -13.34
CA ALA A 305 8.25 0.05 -13.32
C ALA A 305 8.73 0.84 -12.07
N PRO A 306 8.63 0.33 -10.83
CA PRO A 306 9.07 1.10 -9.65
C PRO A 306 10.57 1.47 -9.67
N PRO A 307 11.51 0.56 -9.96
CA PRO A 307 12.91 0.95 -10.00
C PRO A 307 13.28 1.83 -11.20
N ILE A 308 12.58 1.75 -12.34
CA ILE A 308 12.75 2.71 -13.44
C ILE A 308 12.29 4.10 -13.00
N ARG A 309 11.15 4.21 -12.30
CA ARG A 309 10.68 5.47 -11.70
C ARG A 309 11.72 6.06 -10.74
N ALA A 310 12.30 5.24 -9.88
CA ALA A 310 13.33 5.67 -8.94
C ALA A 310 14.57 6.24 -9.67
N ALA A 311 15.01 5.58 -10.75
CA ALA A 311 16.10 6.07 -11.58
C ALA A 311 15.74 7.41 -12.27
N ASP A 312 14.52 7.55 -12.81
CA ASP A 312 14.03 8.80 -13.41
C ASP A 312 14.01 9.95 -12.39
N ILE A 313 13.57 9.70 -11.17
CA ILE A 313 13.58 10.70 -10.08
C ILE A 313 15.03 11.16 -9.81
N LEU A 314 15.97 10.25 -9.59
CA LEU A 314 17.37 10.58 -9.35
C LEU A 314 17.97 11.41 -10.50
N ILE A 315 17.73 11.01 -11.73
CA ILE A 315 18.19 11.74 -12.93
C ILE A 315 17.54 13.14 -13.00
N SER A 316 16.28 13.25 -12.61
CA SER A 316 15.54 14.52 -12.66
C SER A 316 16.04 15.54 -11.62
N VAL A 317 16.55 15.08 -10.48
CA VAL A 317 17.18 15.95 -9.48
C VAL A 317 18.67 16.20 -9.72
N GLY A 318 19.21 15.68 -10.86
CA GLY A 318 20.61 15.90 -11.26
C GLY A 318 21.60 14.83 -10.77
N GLU A 319 21.11 13.77 -10.11
CA GLU A 319 21.92 12.67 -9.58
C GLU A 319 22.21 11.62 -10.68
N PHE A 320 22.86 12.06 -11.74
CA PHE A 320 23.06 11.27 -12.97
C PHE A 320 23.83 9.96 -12.74
N ASP A 321 24.88 9.98 -11.91
CA ASP A 321 25.68 8.79 -11.63
C ASP A 321 24.89 7.73 -10.86
N ARG A 322 24.11 8.17 -9.86
CA ARG A 322 23.25 7.30 -9.05
C ARG A 322 22.10 6.73 -9.87
N GLY A 323 21.45 7.58 -10.67
CA GLY A 323 20.39 7.15 -11.59
C GLY A 323 20.90 6.11 -12.60
N ASN A 324 22.06 6.34 -13.21
CA ASN A 324 22.68 5.40 -14.15
C ASN A 324 23.08 4.08 -13.47
N SER A 325 23.60 4.14 -12.24
CA SER A 325 23.94 2.96 -11.44
C SER A 325 22.71 2.11 -11.19
N LEU A 326 21.56 2.73 -10.84
CA LEU A 326 20.30 2.03 -10.63
C LEU A 326 19.79 1.39 -11.93
N LEU A 327 19.84 2.09 -13.07
CA LEU A 327 19.50 1.53 -14.39
C LEU A 327 20.33 0.29 -14.72
N THR A 328 21.64 0.34 -14.44
CA THR A 328 22.55 -0.80 -14.66
C THR A 328 22.19 -1.98 -13.78
N GLN A 329 21.89 -1.74 -12.51
CA GLN A 329 21.42 -2.76 -11.58
C GLN A 329 20.11 -3.41 -12.07
N ILE A 330 19.12 -2.60 -12.47
CA ILE A 330 17.85 -3.07 -12.99
C ILE A 330 18.04 -4.01 -14.18
N ARG A 331 18.88 -3.60 -15.14
CA ARG A 331 19.22 -4.42 -16.31
C ARG A 331 19.83 -5.77 -15.92
N THR A 332 20.66 -5.79 -14.89
CA THR A 332 21.29 -7.02 -14.40
C THR A 332 20.30 -7.96 -13.73
N ILE A 333 19.45 -7.43 -12.87
CA ILE A 333 18.49 -8.23 -12.07
C ILE A 333 17.29 -8.69 -12.93
N ARG A 334 16.84 -7.88 -13.91
CA ARG A 334 15.58 -8.05 -14.65
C ARG A 334 15.76 -8.41 -16.13
N LYS A 335 16.88 -9.01 -16.53
CA LYS A 335 17.34 -9.22 -17.93
C LYS A 335 16.25 -9.58 -18.95
N ASN A 336 15.27 -10.40 -18.60
CA ASN A 336 14.28 -10.97 -19.53
C ASN A 336 12.84 -10.47 -19.31
N GLN A 337 12.64 -9.45 -18.45
CA GLN A 337 11.30 -9.04 -18.02
C GLN A 337 10.84 -7.70 -18.61
N PHE A 338 11.72 -7.01 -19.36
CA PHE A 338 11.40 -5.72 -19.95
C PHE A 338 10.44 -5.86 -21.13
N LYS A 339 9.31 -5.18 -21.05
CA LYS A 339 8.47 -4.87 -22.20
C LYS A 339 9.15 -3.82 -23.07
N GLU A 340 8.70 -3.64 -24.30
CA GLU A 340 9.32 -2.64 -25.22
C GLU A 340 9.23 -1.22 -24.65
N ALA A 341 8.11 -0.86 -24.05
CA ALA A 341 7.94 0.44 -23.36
C ALA A 341 8.98 0.67 -22.24
N ASP A 342 9.31 -0.37 -21.45
CA ASP A 342 10.32 -0.28 -20.40
C ASP A 342 11.72 -0.06 -20.99
N ARG A 343 12.02 -0.76 -22.08
CA ARG A 343 13.30 -0.62 -22.80
C ARG A 343 13.48 0.78 -23.36
N LEU A 344 12.43 1.31 -24.00
CA LEU A 344 12.42 2.68 -24.50
C LEU A 344 12.62 3.69 -23.37
N LYS A 345 11.90 3.55 -22.27
CA LYS A 345 12.05 4.44 -21.11
C LYS A 345 13.48 4.40 -20.53
N ILE A 346 14.09 3.22 -20.44
CA ILE A 346 15.49 3.09 -19.99
C ILE A 346 16.44 3.79 -20.97
N LEU A 347 16.26 3.60 -22.28
CA LEU A 347 17.09 4.27 -23.30
C LEU A 347 16.95 5.79 -23.22
N GLN A 348 15.74 6.32 -23.04
CA GLN A 348 15.51 7.76 -22.87
C GLN A 348 16.25 8.30 -21.63
N LEU A 349 16.21 7.58 -20.50
CA LEU A 349 16.93 7.97 -19.29
C LEU A 349 18.45 7.92 -19.47
N GLU A 350 18.97 6.90 -20.16
CA GLU A 350 20.39 6.80 -20.48
C GLU A 350 20.85 7.93 -21.40
N ALA A 351 20.08 8.27 -22.45
CA ALA A 351 20.38 9.40 -23.31
C ALA A 351 20.44 10.70 -22.51
N ARG A 352 19.50 10.94 -21.56
CA ARG A 352 19.55 12.12 -20.68
C ARG A 352 20.81 12.16 -19.82
N VAL A 353 21.20 11.02 -19.24
CA VAL A 353 22.47 10.94 -18.47
C VAL A 353 23.67 11.23 -19.33
N GLN A 354 23.75 10.63 -20.52
CA GLN A 354 24.86 10.81 -21.46
C GLN A 354 24.99 12.26 -21.90
N LEU A 355 23.88 12.91 -22.27
CA LEU A 355 23.86 14.34 -22.63
C LEU A 355 24.30 15.22 -21.45
N ALA A 356 23.81 14.97 -20.25
CA ALA A 356 24.16 15.73 -19.06
C ALA A 356 25.66 15.61 -18.70
N LYS A 357 26.30 14.48 -19.02
CA LYS A 357 27.72 14.22 -18.82
C LYS A 357 28.61 14.70 -19.98
N GLY A 358 28.01 15.24 -21.04
CA GLY A 358 28.75 15.64 -22.24
C GLY A 358 29.25 14.46 -23.10
N GLU A 359 28.71 13.25 -22.88
CA GLU A 359 29.02 12.05 -23.65
C GLU A 359 28.22 12.02 -24.97
N GLU A 360 28.34 13.09 -25.75
CA GLU A 360 27.46 13.40 -26.87
C GLU A 360 27.40 12.26 -27.91
N ALA A 361 28.56 11.70 -28.30
CA ALA A 361 28.62 10.61 -29.27
C ALA A 361 27.89 9.32 -28.84
N LYS A 362 27.85 9.06 -27.50
CA LYS A 362 27.06 7.94 -26.96
C LYS A 362 25.57 8.26 -26.94
N ALA A 363 25.22 9.50 -26.53
CA ALA A 363 23.86 9.96 -26.50
C ALA A 363 23.19 9.86 -27.87
N ILE A 364 23.88 10.27 -28.93
CA ILE A 364 23.36 10.18 -30.29
C ILE A 364 23.08 8.75 -30.71
N LYS A 365 24.00 7.81 -30.47
CA LYS A 365 23.72 6.38 -30.71
C LYS A 365 22.51 5.85 -29.95
N THR A 366 22.32 6.32 -28.73
CA THR A 366 21.18 5.91 -27.93
C THR A 366 19.88 6.52 -28.48
N LEU A 367 19.90 7.79 -28.89
CA LEU A 367 18.76 8.47 -29.50
C LEU A 367 18.37 7.83 -30.85
N GLU A 368 19.35 7.45 -31.68
CA GLU A 368 19.10 6.69 -32.91
C GLU A 368 18.40 5.36 -32.61
N GLN A 369 18.86 4.62 -31.61
CA GLN A 369 18.18 3.37 -31.18
C GLN A 369 16.76 3.60 -30.70
N ILE A 370 16.46 4.75 -30.05
CA ILE A 370 15.11 5.10 -29.66
C ILE A 370 14.25 5.32 -30.90
N VAL A 371 14.72 6.14 -31.84
CA VAL A 371 13.97 6.49 -33.05
C VAL A 371 13.79 5.30 -34.00
N ASP A 372 14.71 4.33 -34.00
CA ASP A 372 14.55 3.07 -34.73
C ASP A 372 13.44 2.19 -34.14
N ARG A 373 13.24 2.21 -32.83
CA ARG A 373 12.22 1.44 -32.11
C ARG A 373 10.88 2.15 -32.00
N ASP A 374 10.94 3.46 -31.78
CA ASP A 374 9.78 4.36 -31.73
C ASP A 374 10.01 5.55 -32.67
N PRO A 375 9.61 5.41 -33.95
CA PRO A 375 9.75 6.49 -34.93
C PRO A 375 8.93 7.75 -34.60
N LEU A 376 8.06 7.70 -33.59
CA LEU A 376 7.20 8.80 -33.17
C LEU A 376 7.71 9.49 -31.87
N ASP A 377 8.88 9.12 -31.34
CA ASP A 377 9.50 9.83 -30.23
C ASP A 377 10.03 11.21 -30.67
N GLY A 378 9.16 12.22 -30.61
CA GLY A 378 9.44 13.56 -31.09
C GLY A 378 10.56 14.28 -30.33
N GLU A 379 10.79 13.94 -29.05
CA GLU A 379 11.89 14.50 -28.28
C GLU A 379 13.24 14.01 -28.82
N SER A 380 13.40 12.71 -29.05
CA SER A 380 14.62 12.13 -29.64
C SER A 380 14.87 12.66 -31.06
N LEU A 381 13.79 12.80 -31.86
CA LEU A 381 13.90 13.40 -33.21
C LEU A 381 14.46 14.82 -33.14
N LEU A 382 13.96 15.67 -32.26
CA LEU A 382 14.42 17.05 -32.11
C LEU A 382 15.86 17.14 -31.60
N LEU A 383 16.26 16.27 -30.66
CA LEU A 383 17.62 16.20 -30.15
C LEU A 383 18.62 15.76 -31.23
N LEU A 384 18.24 14.77 -32.05
CA LEU A 384 19.03 14.33 -33.18
C LEU A 384 19.16 15.44 -34.25
N ALA A 385 18.06 16.12 -34.56
CA ALA A 385 18.06 17.23 -35.50
C ALA A 385 18.99 18.37 -35.05
N ASP A 386 18.94 18.75 -33.78
CA ASP A 386 19.79 19.77 -33.18
C ASP A 386 21.30 19.36 -33.25
N TYR A 387 21.58 18.09 -32.87
CA TYR A 387 22.96 17.57 -32.91
C TYR A 387 23.52 17.59 -34.33
N TYR A 388 22.81 17.01 -35.32
CA TYR A 388 23.27 16.96 -36.68
C TYR A 388 23.38 18.36 -37.28
N GLY A 389 22.48 19.28 -36.91
CA GLY A 389 22.54 20.68 -37.32
C GLY A 389 23.79 21.43 -36.80
N ARG A 390 24.18 21.16 -35.54
CA ARG A 390 25.43 21.76 -34.97
C ARG A 390 26.71 21.16 -35.55
N ASN A 391 26.64 19.96 -36.11
CA ASN A 391 27.77 19.28 -36.73
C ASN A 391 27.77 19.39 -38.27
N ASP A 392 27.04 20.36 -38.85
CA ASP A 392 26.94 20.66 -40.27
C ASP A 392 26.44 19.51 -41.16
N ASP A 393 25.82 18.46 -40.56
CA ASP A 393 25.13 17.41 -41.34
C ASP A 393 23.66 17.88 -41.60
N VAL A 394 23.58 18.83 -42.55
CA VAL A 394 22.33 19.53 -42.89
C VAL A 394 21.25 18.54 -43.35
N GLU A 395 21.61 17.51 -44.11
CA GLU A 395 20.65 16.54 -44.66
C GLU A 395 19.96 15.75 -43.54
N LYS A 396 20.72 15.24 -42.59
CA LYS A 396 20.16 14.53 -41.46
C LYS A 396 19.38 15.45 -40.55
N ALA A 397 19.83 16.66 -40.28
CA ALA A 397 19.13 17.64 -39.50
C ALA A 397 17.73 17.93 -40.10
N GLU A 398 17.66 18.25 -41.39
CA GLU A 398 16.38 18.50 -42.08
C GLU A 398 15.47 17.26 -42.03
N LEU A 399 16.02 16.05 -42.24
CA LEU A 399 15.25 14.81 -42.15
C LEU A 399 14.56 14.65 -40.79
N PHE A 400 15.30 14.81 -39.69
CA PHE A 400 14.76 14.63 -38.35
C PHE A 400 13.79 15.75 -37.96
N PHE A 401 14.05 17.01 -38.39
CA PHE A 401 13.07 18.09 -38.21
C PHE A 401 11.76 17.79 -38.94
N GLN A 402 11.80 17.39 -40.20
CA GLN A 402 10.61 17.06 -40.98
C GLN A 402 9.81 15.93 -40.36
N ARG A 403 10.48 14.90 -39.82
CA ARG A 403 9.77 13.82 -39.10
C ARG A 403 9.09 14.34 -37.83
N ALA A 404 9.74 15.17 -37.03
CA ALA A 404 9.16 15.76 -35.83
C ALA A 404 7.98 16.69 -36.12
N GLU A 405 8.03 17.40 -37.29
CA GLU A 405 6.93 18.28 -37.75
C GLU A 405 5.64 17.53 -38.10
N GLN A 406 5.72 16.23 -38.39
CA GLN A 406 4.55 15.39 -38.65
C GLN A 406 3.82 14.93 -37.36
N LEU A 407 4.42 15.14 -36.19
CA LEU A 407 3.87 14.74 -34.92
C LEU A 407 3.08 15.90 -34.32
N ASP A 408 1.78 15.74 -34.15
CA ASP A 408 0.86 16.83 -33.69
C ASP A 408 1.33 17.53 -32.41
N ASP A 409 1.83 16.78 -31.43
CA ASP A 409 2.31 17.32 -30.16
C ASP A 409 3.64 18.09 -30.29
N PHE A 410 4.43 17.79 -31.31
CA PHE A 410 5.74 18.36 -31.54
C PHE A 410 5.79 19.36 -32.71
N GLU A 411 4.79 19.38 -33.57
CA GLU A 411 4.75 20.15 -34.83
C GLU A 411 5.17 21.60 -34.62
N VAL A 412 4.55 22.31 -33.69
CA VAL A 412 4.84 23.73 -33.47
C VAL A 412 6.28 23.95 -32.99
N ARG A 413 6.74 23.11 -32.04
CA ARG A 413 8.10 23.16 -31.52
C ARG A 413 9.10 22.82 -32.62
N ALA A 414 8.85 21.78 -33.38
CA ALA A 414 9.70 21.33 -34.47
C ALA A 414 9.85 22.41 -35.57
N LYS A 415 8.76 23.01 -36.01
CA LYS A 415 8.80 24.11 -37.02
C LYS A 415 9.56 25.33 -36.52
N VAL A 416 9.43 25.70 -35.25
CA VAL A 416 10.16 26.83 -34.68
C VAL A 416 11.67 26.52 -34.61
N THR A 417 12.06 25.32 -34.12
CA THR A 417 13.48 24.90 -34.01
C THR A 417 14.11 24.70 -35.39
N HIS A 418 13.38 24.11 -36.32
CA HIS A 418 13.83 23.98 -37.72
C HIS A 418 14.02 25.34 -38.37
N ALA A 419 13.13 26.29 -38.15
CA ALA A 419 13.31 27.65 -38.65
C ALA A 419 14.54 28.33 -38.03
N GLN A 420 14.83 28.12 -36.76
CA GLN A 420 16.07 28.60 -36.11
C GLN A 420 17.31 28.01 -36.76
N PHE A 421 17.33 26.71 -37.02
CA PHE A 421 18.38 26.01 -37.75
C PHE A 421 18.59 26.61 -39.16
N LEU A 422 17.51 26.78 -39.93
CA LEU A 422 17.58 27.37 -41.28
C LEU A 422 18.08 28.82 -41.25
N VAL A 423 17.70 29.61 -40.24
CA VAL A 423 18.22 30.99 -40.08
C VAL A 423 19.71 30.98 -39.78
N HIS A 424 20.18 30.04 -38.92
CA HIS A 424 21.60 29.87 -38.65
C HIS A 424 22.42 29.58 -39.93
N HIS A 425 21.85 28.78 -40.82
CA HIS A 425 22.44 28.47 -42.14
C HIS A 425 22.08 29.48 -43.23
N SER A 426 21.63 30.69 -42.88
CA SER A 426 21.28 31.79 -43.81
C SER A 426 20.15 31.46 -44.79
N GLN A 427 19.38 30.39 -44.56
CA GLN A 427 18.28 29.95 -45.42
C GLN A 427 16.95 30.62 -45.03
N TYR A 428 16.95 31.96 -44.88
CA TYR A 428 15.84 32.75 -44.39
C TYR A 428 14.52 32.51 -45.14
N ALA A 429 14.59 32.32 -46.45
CA ALA A 429 13.43 32.10 -47.31
C ALA A 429 12.68 30.81 -46.94
N LYS A 430 13.38 29.76 -46.54
CA LYS A 430 12.79 28.49 -46.09
C LYS A 430 12.25 28.57 -44.66
N ALA A 431 12.83 29.40 -43.79
CA ALA A 431 12.41 29.55 -42.41
C ALA A 431 11.04 30.26 -42.25
N VAL A 432 10.74 31.23 -43.13
CA VAL A 432 9.53 32.04 -43.07
C VAL A 432 8.23 31.22 -43.10
N PRO A 433 8.02 30.25 -44.02
CA PRO A 433 6.80 29.45 -44.06
C PRO A 433 6.63 28.59 -42.81
N LEU A 434 7.69 28.05 -42.23
CA LEU A 434 7.63 27.26 -40.98
C LEU A 434 7.16 28.10 -39.81
N LEU A 435 7.72 29.31 -39.63
CA LEU A 435 7.30 30.22 -38.57
C LEU A 435 5.85 30.69 -38.73
N LYS A 436 5.43 30.96 -39.98
CA LYS A 436 4.01 31.27 -40.25
C LYS A 436 3.06 30.15 -39.89
N SER A 437 3.40 28.92 -40.25
CA SER A 437 2.62 27.74 -39.93
C SER A 437 2.58 27.49 -38.41
N ALA A 438 3.71 27.61 -37.72
CA ALA A 438 3.76 27.47 -36.25
C ALA A 438 2.89 28.52 -35.55
N GLN A 439 2.95 29.80 -36.00
CA GLN A 439 2.19 30.90 -35.45
C GLN A 439 0.67 30.75 -35.74
N ALA A 440 0.31 30.22 -36.92
CA ALA A 440 -1.09 29.96 -37.26
C ALA A 440 -1.70 28.84 -36.38
N LYS A 441 -0.94 27.77 -36.11
CA LYS A 441 -1.41 26.64 -35.28
C LYS A 441 -1.47 27.01 -33.79
N ARG A 442 -0.46 27.74 -33.28
CA ARG A 442 -0.41 28.15 -31.86
C ARG A 442 0.21 29.55 -31.72
N PRO A 443 -0.58 30.60 -31.72
CA PRO A 443 -0.12 31.99 -31.66
C PRO A 443 0.70 32.26 -30.38
N ARG A 444 1.89 32.86 -30.55
CA ARG A 444 2.77 33.32 -29.46
C ARG A 444 3.50 34.59 -29.87
N ASP A 445 3.51 35.60 -28.99
CA ASP A 445 4.18 36.88 -29.26
C ASP A 445 5.67 36.72 -29.54
N SER A 446 6.34 35.76 -28.93
CA SER A 446 7.75 35.48 -29.16
C SER A 446 7.99 34.95 -30.57
N VAL A 447 7.13 34.05 -31.06
CA VAL A 447 7.21 33.48 -32.41
C VAL A 447 6.91 34.56 -33.48
N GLN A 448 5.91 35.42 -33.20
CA GLN A 448 5.57 36.51 -34.08
C GLN A 448 6.72 37.51 -34.25
N ARG A 449 7.33 37.94 -33.15
CA ARG A 449 8.51 38.84 -33.19
C ARG A 449 9.70 38.23 -33.95
N TYR A 450 9.91 36.94 -33.75
CA TYR A 450 10.98 36.23 -34.48
C TYR A 450 10.64 36.09 -35.94
N LEU A 451 9.43 35.78 -36.35
CA LEU A 451 8.95 35.77 -37.72
C LEU A 451 9.17 37.12 -38.40
N ASP A 452 8.81 38.24 -37.75
CA ASP A 452 8.98 39.59 -38.31
C ASP A 452 10.49 39.90 -38.56
N GLN A 453 11.37 39.47 -37.66
CA GLN A 453 12.81 39.62 -37.83
C GLN A 453 13.34 38.80 -39.07
N VAL A 454 12.92 37.51 -39.14
CA VAL A 454 13.36 36.61 -40.23
C VAL A 454 12.83 37.07 -41.60
N VAL A 455 11.62 37.61 -41.65
CA VAL A 455 11.05 38.23 -42.88
C VAL A 455 11.90 39.42 -43.36
N LYS A 456 12.36 40.27 -42.42
CA LYS A 456 13.28 41.37 -42.76
C LYS A 456 14.61 40.84 -43.34
N LEU A 457 15.21 39.85 -42.67
CA LEU A 457 16.47 39.20 -43.16
C LEU A 457 16.28 38.56 -44.55
N ALA A 458 15.18 37.86 -44.76
CA ALA A 458 14.84 37.23 -46.03
C ALA A 458 14.70 38.24 -47.18
N ARG A 459 14.22 39.48 -46.89
CA ARG A 459 14.14 40.57 -47.88
C ARG A 459 15.53 41.13 -48.19
N LEU A 460 16.37 41.35 -47.19
CA LEU A 460 17.71 41.86 -47.34
C LEU A 460 18.62 40.89 -48.11
N ALA A 461 18.40 39.59 -47.97
CA ALA A 461 19.19 38.56 -48.66
C ALA A 461 18.78 38.36 -50.15
N LYS A 462 17.68 38.97 -50.60
CA LYS A 462 17.21 38.91 -51.99
C LYS A 462 17.59 40.15 -52.83
N GLY A 463 18.07 41.21 -52.20
CA GLY A 463 18.56 42.42 -52.86
C GLY A 463 20.08 42.46 -52.86
#